data_fc117282ca5ee990fbd0a28adf4352db
#
_entry.id   fc117282ca5ee990fbd0a28adf4352db
#
_cell.length_a   1.000
_cell.length_b   1.000
_cell.length_c   1.000
_cell.angle_alpha   90.00
_cell.angle_beta   90.00
_cell.angle_gamma   90.00
#
_symmetry.space_group_name_H-M   'P 1'
#
loop_
_entity.id
_entity.type
_entity.pdbx_description
1 polymer ?
#
loop_
_entity_poly.entity_id
_entity_poly.type
_entity_poly.pdbx_seq_one_letter_code
_entity_poly.pdbx_strand_id
1 'polypeptide(L)'
;MGQKVNPNGLRLGVNKDWQSKWYAEKDYAKLLNNDLKIREFLKEYLKDAAVSEVVIERKKNRNEIKIHTAKPGVIIGRGGEDIEKLRKQIKRLVNEDVYVTIVEEKNPNLNAQIVADQIAKQIENRANFRTVQKKAIKDDEKLAKGLEGFIEKTISEYVVVTDKENHKLMLEHIEKGK
;
A
#
# COMPACT_ATOMS: atom_id res chain seq x y z
N MET A 1 18.22 -8.75 -26.59
CA MET A 1 17.56 -7.99 -25.47
C MET A 1 17.42 -8.93 -24.28
N GLY A 2 17.91 -8.55 -23.10
CA GLY A 2 17.79 -9.39 -21.90
C GLY A 2 16.33 -9.48 -21.41
N GLN A 3 15.98 -10.62 -20.81
CA GLN A 3 14.68 -10.80 -20.16
C GLN A 3 14.59 -9.90 -18.91
N LYS A 4 13.47 -9.18 -18.77
CA LYS A 4 13.21 -8.32 -17.59
C LYS A 4 12.53 -9.15 -16.51
N VAL A 5 13.10 -9.15 -15.31
CA VAL A 5 12.51 -9.77 -14.13
C VAL A 5 11.44 -8.83 -13.53
N ASN A 6 10.40 -9.40 -12.92
CA ASN A 6 9.38 -8.61 -12.22
C ASN A 6 10.04 -7.85 -11.04
N PRO A 7 9.96 -6.51 -11.00
CA PRO A 7 10.61 -5.70 -9.96
C PRO A 7 10.07 -5.97 -8.57
N ASN A 8 8.82 -6.44 -8.44
CA ASN A 8 8.26 -6.82 -7.14
C ASN A 8 8.95 -8.05 -6.57
N GLY A 9 9.34 -9.03 -7.42
CA GLY A 9 10.07 -10.21 -6.97
C GLY A 9 11.42 -9.90 -6.31
N LEU A 10 12.13 -8.90 -6.83
CA LEU A 10 13.41 -8.45 -6.25
C LEU A 10 13.23 -7.70 -4.91
N ARG A 11 12.06 -7.14 -4.66
CA ARG A 11 11.76 -6.35 -3.46
C ARG A 11 11.10 -7.14 -2.34
N LEU A 12 10.65 -8.35 -2.62
CA LEU A 12 10.04 -9.23 -1.61
C LEU A 12 11.05 -9.57 -0.52
N GLY A 13 10.65 -9.41 0.73
CA GLY A 13 11.51 -9.64 1.89
C GLY A 13 12.47 -8.50 2.23
N VAL A 14 12.61 -7.48 1.36
CA VAL A 14 13.41 -6.27 1.63
C VAL A 14 12.51 -5.12 2.06
N ASN A 15 11.64 -4.64 1.16
CA ASN A 15 10.74 -3.52 1.42
C ASN A 15 9.29 -3.77 0.98
N LYS A 16 9.02 -4.92 0.36
CA LYS A 16 7.67 -5.37 -0.01
C LYS A 16 7.38 -6.73 0.59
N ASP A 17 6.13 -6.93 0.95
CA ASP A 17 5.61 -8.20 1.46
C ASP A 17 4.71 -8.87 0.41
N TRP A 18 4.33 -10.13 0.66
CA TRP A 18 3.44 -10.89 -0.19
C TRP A 18 2.01 -10.35 -0.12
N GLN A 19 1.36 -10.27 -1.27
CA GLN A 19 -0.04 -9.88 -1.35
C GLN A 19 -1.01 -11.01 -0.95
N SER A 20 -0.55 -12.26 -1.00
CA SER A 20 -1.28 -13.42 -0.49
C SER A 20 -0.43 -14.10 0.57
N LYS A 21 -0.94 -14.13 1.82
CA LYS A 21 -0.23 -14.64 2.99
C LYS A 21 -0.93 -15.91 3.50
N TRP A 22 -0.60 -17.04 2.88
CA TRP A 22 -1.10 -18.34 3.26
C TRP A 22 -0.21 -19.46 2.73
N TYR A 23 -0.37 -20.63 3.31
CA TYR A 23 0.32 -21.86 2.92
C TYR A 23 -0.69 -22.99 2.72
N ALA A 24 -0.50 -23.80 1.68
CA ALA A 24 -1.29 -24.99 1.43
C ALA A 24 -0.46 -26.07 0.73
N GLU A 25 -0.59 -27.32 1.17
CA GLU A 25 0.09 -28.45 0.55
C GLU A 25 -0.73 -29.07 -0.58
N LYS A 26 -2.00 -29.38 -0.33
CA LYS A 26 -2.86 -30.15 -1.27
C LYS A 26 -3.82 -29.29 -2.09
N ASP A 27 -4.36 -28.23 -1.49
CA ASP A 27 -5.44 -27.41 -2.09
C ASP A 27 -4.92 -26.10 -2.72
N TYR A 28 -3.62 -26.02 -3.01
CA TYR A 28 -2.98 -24.81 -3.52
C TYR A 28 -3.70 -24.22 -4.75
N ALA A 29 -3.95 -25.04 -5.77
CA ALA A 29 -4.59 -24.57 -7.01
C ALA A 29 -6.01 -24.00 -6.77
N LYS A 30 -6.78 -24.62 -5.89
CA LYS A 30 -8.12 -24.17 -5.54
C LYS A 30 -8.08 -22.82 -4.83
N LEU A 31 -7.22 -22.67 -3.83
CA LEU A 31 -7.06 -21.44 -3.07
C LEU A 31 -6.53 -20.30 -3.94
N LEU A 32 -5.56 -20.57 -4.82
CA LEU A 32 -5.05 -19.61 -5.78
C LEU A 32 -6.16 -19.10 -6.73
N ASN A 33 -6.94 -20.02 -7.31
CA ASN A 33 -8.06 -19.65 -8.18
C ASN A 33 -9.11 -18.81 -7.44
N ASN A 34 -9.39 -19.11 -6.17
CA ASN A 34 -10.28 -18.32 -5.35
C ASN A 34 -9.73 -16.90 -5.12
N ASP A 35 -8.42 -16.79 -4.83
CA ASP A 35 -7.77 -15.48 -4.66
C ASP A 35 -7.81 -14.64 -5.94
N LEU A 36 -7.57 -15.25 -7.10
CA LEU A 36 -7.65 -14.56 -8.39
C LEU A 36 -9.07 -14.03 -8.65
N LYS A 37 -10.10 -14.86 -8.44
CA LYS A 37 -11.52 -14.44 -8.58
C LYS A 37 -11.87 -13.28 -7.64
N ILE A 38 -11.40 -13.32 -6.40
CA ILE A 38 -11.59 -12.22 -5.44
C ILE A 38 -10.96 -10.94 -5.95
N ARG A 39 -9.72 -11.01 -6.44
CA ARG A 39 -8.99 -9.83 -6.94
C ARG A 39 -9.65 -9.22 -8.18
N GLU A 40 -10.07 -10.04 -9.13
CA GLU A 40 -10.81 -9.59 -10.33
C GLU A 40 -12.13 -8.93 -9.94
N PHE A 41 -12.91 -9.57 -9.09
CA PHE A 41 -14.17 -9.03 -8.60
C PHE A 41 -13.96 -7.68 -7.87
N LEU A 42 -12.98 -7.59 -6.96
CA LEU A 42 -12.69 -6.35 -6.24
C LEU A 42 -12.21 -5.25 -7.16
N LYS A 43 -11.41 -5.56 -8.18
CA LYS A 43 -10.94 -4.60 -9.17
C LYS A 43 -12.10 -3.97 -9.96
N GLU A 44 -13.11 -4.76 -10.29
CA GLU A 44 -14.30 -4.29 -11.01
C GLU A 44 -15.25 -3.51 -10.09
N TYR A 45 -15.52 -4.06 -8.92
CA TYR A 45 -16.48 -3.48 -7.97
C TYR A 45 -16.00 -2.17 -7.35
N LEU A 46 -14.69 -2.03 -7.10
CA LEU A 46 -14.08 -0.90 -6.41
C LEU A 46 -13.36 0.10 -7.33
N LYS A 47 -13.73 0.18 -8.61
CA LYS A 47 -13.11 1.12 -9.58
C LYS A 47 -13.05 2.57 -9.10
N ASP A 48 -14.04 3.00 -8.30
CA ASP A 48 -14.14 4.39 -7.82
C ASP A 48 -13.50 4.64 -6.46
N ALA A 49 -13.11 3.58 -5.78
CA ALA A 49 -12.56 3.65 -4.43
C ALA A 49 -11.06 3.95 -4.36
N ALA A 50 -10.36 4.06 -5.51
CA ALA A 50 -8.91 4.27 -5.56
C ALA A 50 -8.14 3.26 -4.70
N VAL A 51 -8.29 1.97 -5.00
CA VAL A 51 -7.64 0.87 -4.29
C VAL A 51 -6.17 0.78 -4.72
N SER A 52 -5.27 0.75 -3.76
CA SER A 52 -3.83 0.60 -4.01
C SER A 52 -3.41 -0.85 -4.08
N GLU A 53 -3.84 -1.63 -3.10
CA GLU A 53 -3.43 -3.01 -2.92
C GLU A 53 -4.52 -3.83 -2.21
N VAL A 54 -4.61 -5.12 -2.56
CA VAL A 54 -5.48 -6.08 -1.88
C VAL A 54 -4.60 -7.19 -1.31
N VAL A 55 -4.56 -7.31 0.02
CA VAL A 55 -3.82 -8.35 0.72
C VAL A 55 -4.80 -9.40 1.24
N ILE A 56 -4.55 -10.66 0.91
CA ILE A 56 -5.40 -11.80 1.32
C ILE A 56 -4.61 -12.64 2.32
N GLU A 57 -5.09 -12.70 3.55
CA GLU A 57 -4.52 -13.52 4.63
C GLU A 57 -5.46 -14.69 4.95
N ARG A 58 -4.98 -15.92 4.77
CA ARG A 58 -5.73 -17.12 5.14
C ARG A 58 -5.15 -17.73 6.39
N LYS A 59 -5.90 -17.67 7.48
CA LYS A 59 -5.58 -18.31 8.76
C LYS A 59 -6.48 -19.52 8.94
N LYS A 60 -6.10 -20.45 9.80
CA LYS A 60 -6.81 -21.72 10.04
C LYS A 60 -8.34 -21.55 10.26
N ASN A 61 -8.75 -20.49 10.94
CA ASN A 61 -10.16 -20.26 11.29
C ASN A 61 -10.73 -18.96 10.71
N ARG A 62 -9.98 -18.21 9.91
CA ARG A 62 -10.41 -16.89 9.46
C ARG A 62 -9.67 -16.49 8.18
N ASN A 63 -10.44 -16.18 7.14
CA ASN A 63 -9.94 -15.58 5.92
C ASN A 63 -10.14 -14.07 6.01
N GLU A 64 -9.09 -13.30 5.92
CA GLU A 64 -9.10 -11.85 6.02
C GLU A 64 -8.63 -11.22 4.72
N ILE A 65 -9.41 -10.29 4.18
CA ILE A 65 -9.07 -9.49 3.01
C ILE A 65 -8.85 -8.05 3.49
N LYS A 66 -7.62 -7.56 3.38
CA LYS A 66 -7.26 -6.18 3.67
C LYS A 66 -7.24 -5.39 2.36
N ILE A 67 -8.04 -4.35 2.29
CA ILE A 67 -8.15 -3.48 1.13
C ILE A 67 -7.52 -2.14 1.49
N HIS A 68 -6.38 -1.83 0.87
CA HIS A 68 -5.74 -0.53 1.00
C HIS A 68 -6.35 0.45 0.02
N THR A 69 -6.87 1.57 0.51
CA THR A 69 -7.61 2.54 -0.31
C THR A 69 -7.38 3.98 0.15
N ALA A 70 -7.41 4.90 -0.81
CA ALA A 70 -7.39 6.34 -0.51
C ALA A 70 -8.76 6.89 -0.10
N LYS A 71 -9.85 6.14 -0.37
CA LYS A 71 -11.23 6.60 -0.10
C LYS A 71 -12.01 5.55 0.68
N PRO A 72 -11.72 5.33 1.96
CA PRO A 72 -12.37 4.30 2.77
C PRO A 72 -13.88 4.50 2.87
N GLY A 73 -14.36 5.73 2.90
CA GLY A 73 -15.78 6.06 2.98
C GLY A 73 -16.63 5.53 1.83
N VAL A 74 -16.05 5.41 0.63
CA VAL A 74 -16.74 4.86 -0.55
C VAL A 74 -17.00 3.36 -0.40
N ILE A 75 -16.09 2.64 0.25
CA ILE A 75 -16.20 1.19 0.46
C ILE A 75 -17.12 0.87 1.65
N ILE A 76 -17.02 1.66 2.71
CA ILE A 76 -17.83 1.46 3.92
C ILE A 76 -19.30 1.75 3.65
N GLY A 77 -19.57 2.84 2.90
CA GLY A 77 -20.92 3.31 2.64
C GLY A 77 -21.59 3.94 3.86
N ARG A 78 -22.85 4.31 3.71
CA ARG A 78 -23.64 4.86 4.81
C ARG A 78 -23.98 3.78 5.85
N GLY A 79 -23.54 3.98 7.08
CA GLY A 79 -23.81 3.02 8.16
C GLY A 79 -23.14 1.64 8.02
N GLY A 80 -22.21 1.45 7.06
CA GLY A 80 -21.56 0.17 6.86
C GLY A 80 -22.33 -0.81 5.97
N GLU A 81 -23.40 -0.39 5.29
CA GLU A 81 -24.21 -1.28 4.45
C GLU A 81 -23.44 -1.83 3.24
N ASP A 82 -22.58 -1.01 2.62
CA ASP A 82 -21.89 -1.39 1.40
C ASP A 82 -20.77 -2.41 1.66
N ILE A 83 -20.08 -2.32 2.79
CA ILE A 83 -19.09 -3.33 3.19
C ILE A 83 -19.78 -4.69 3.52
N GLU A 84 -20.97 -4.65 4.11
CA GLU A 84 -21.75 -5.87 4.36
C GLU A 84 -22.24 -6.53 3.06
N LYS A 85 -22.67 -5.73 2.07
CA LYS A 85 -23.01 -6.23 0.73
C LYS A 85 -21.80 -6.84 0.04
N LEU A 86 -20.66 -6.17 0.10
CA LEU A 86 -19.39 -6.65 -0.45
C LEU A 86 -18.99 -7.99 0.17
N ARG A 87 -19.03 -8.09 1.49
CA ARG A 87 -18.74 -9.34 2.21
C ARG A 87 -19.63 -10.49 1.78
N LYS A 88 -20.94 -10.26 1.64
CA LYS A 88 -21.90 -11.26 1.20
C LYS A 88 -21.63 -11.72 -0.24
N GLN A 89 -21.24 -10.80 -1.12
CA GLN A 89 -20.91 -11.14 -2.51
C GLN A 89 -19.64 -11.98 -2.60
N ILE A 90 -18.57 -11.61 -1.88
CA ILE A 90 -17.33 -12.40 -1.82
C ILE A 90 -17.60 -13.79 -1.25
N LYS A 91 -18.38 -13.88 -0.17
CA LYS A 91 -18.78 -15.19 0.41
C LYS A 91 -19.49 -16.09 -0.61
N ARG A 92 -20.36 -15.52 -1.46
CA ARG A 92 -21.03 -16.28 -2.53
C ARG A 92 -20.08 -16.76 -3.63
N LEU A 93 -19.06 -15.95 -3.96
CA LEU A 93 -18.08 -16.28 -5.01
C LEU A 93 -17.16 -17.44 -4.61
N VAL A 94 -16.75 -17.49 -3.36
CA VAL A 94 -15.71 -18.40 -2.88
C VAL A 94 -16.25 -19.52 -2.01
N ASN A 95 -17.51 -19.41 -1.54
CA ASN A 95 -18.14 -20.30 -0.56
C ASN A 95 -17.35 -20.44 0.76
N GLU A 96 -16.64 -19.38 1.16
CA GLU A 96 -15.87 -19.31 2.40
C GLU A 96 -16.28 -18.09 3.22
N ASP A 97 -16.15 -18.18 4.55
CA ASP A 97 -16.37 -17.03 5.42
C ASP A 97 -15.16 -16.10 5.34
N VAL A 98 -15.43 -14.84 4.94
CA VAL A 98 -14.41 -13.82 4.72
C VAL A 98 -14.69 -12.60 5.57
N TYR A 99 -13.63 -12.07 6.16
CA TYR A 99 -13.63 -10.77 6.84
C TYR A 99 -12.96 -9.73 5.94
N VAL A 100 -13.60 -8.58 5.79
CA VAL A 100 -13.05 -7.47 5.02
C VAL A 100 -12.61 -6.38 5.97
N THR A 101 -11.33 -6.03 5.92
CA THR A 101 -10.71 -4.94 6.69
C THR A 101 -10.27 -3.86 5.71
N ILE A 102 -10.62 -2.60 5.99
CA ILE A 102 -10.23 -1.47 5.16
C ILE A 102 -9.07 -0.75 5.85
N VAL A 103 -8.02 -0.51 5.08
CA VAL A 103 -6.83 0.24 5.52
C VAL A 103 -6.76 1.52 4.70
N GLU A 104 -6.70 2.65 5.38
CA GLU A 104 -6.59 3.95 4.75
C GLU A 104 -5.15 4.22 4.30
N GLU A 105 -5.00 4.64 3.04
CA GLU A 105 -3.73 5.11 2.48
C GLU A 105 -3.59 6.61 2.74
N LYS A 106 -2.68 6.97 3.65
CA LYS A 106 -2.51 8.38 4.07
C LYS A 106 -2.01 9.28 2.95
N ASN A 107 -1.12 8.77 2.10
CA ASN A 107 -0.48 9.51 1.01
C ASN A 107 -0.78 8.86 -0.35
N PRO A 108 -1.98 9.04 -0.92
CA PRO A 108 -2.39 8.36 -2.15
C PRO A 108 -1.52 8.71 -3.36
N ASN A 109 -0.97 9.91 -3.41
CA ASN A 109 -0.14 10.36 -4.52
C ASN A 109 1.25 9.68 -4.56
N LEU A 110 1.73 9.11 -3.45
CA LEU A 110 2.96 8.31 -3.44
C LEU A 110 2.74 6.87 -3.92
N ASN A 111 1.48 6.45 -4.07
CA ASN A 111 1.17 5.11 -4.55
C ASN A 111 0.99 5.10 -6.06
N ALA A 112 1.94 4.46 -6.76
CA ALA A 112 1.97 4.42 -8.22
C ALA A 112 0.68 3.82 -8.85
N GLN A 113 0.03 2.85 -8.19
CA GLN A 113 -1.20 2.24 -8.69
C GLN A 113 -2.36 3.25 -8.67
N ILE A 114 -2.52 3.98 -7.56
CA ILE A 114 -3.58 5.00 -7.42
C ILE A 114 -3.38 6.11 -8.43
N VAL A 115 -2.14 6.57 -8.61
CA VAL A 115 -1.80 7.62 -9.60
C VAL A 115 -2.09 7.14 -11.01
N ALA A 116 -1.72 5.90 -11.34
CA ALA A 116 -2.00 5.32 -12.66
C ALA A 116 -3.51 5.24 -12.95
N ASP A 117 -4.31 4.79 -11.98
CA ASP A 117 -5.76 4.71 -12.12
C ASP A 117 -6.41 6.11 -12.25
N GLN A 118 -5.87 7.12 -11.54
CA GLN A 118 -6.32 8.50 -11.69
C GLN A 118 -6.00 9.06 -13.09
N ILE A 119 -4.80 8.79 -13.61
CA ILE A 119 -4.42 9.18 -14.99
C ILE A 119 -5.34 8.51 -15.99
N ALA A 120 -5.58 7.21 -15.87
CA ALA A 120 -6.45 6.44 -16.74
C ALA A 120 -7.87 7.04 -16.78
N LYS A 121 -8.48 7.31 -15.61
CA LYS A 121 -9.81 7.94 -15.52
C LYS A 121 -9.87 9.33 -16.17
N GLN A 122 -8.82 10.15 -16.01
CA GLN A 122 -8.78 11.46 -16.65
C GLN A 122 -8.70 11.36 -18.18
N ILE A 123 -7.95 10.38 -18.71
CA ILE A 123 -7.85 10.11 -20.15
C ILE A 123 -9.19 9.58 -20.68
N GLU A 124 -9.84 8.67 -19.98
CA GLU A 124 -11.20 8.20 -20.31
C GLU A 124 -12.20 9.36 -20.41
N ASN A 125 -12.07 10.34 -19.51
CA ASN A 125 -12.85 11.59 -19.54
C ASN A 125 -12.36 12.61 -20.60
N ARG A 126 -11.56 12.17 -21.58
CA ARG A 126 -11.06 12.96 -22.71
C ARG A 126 -10.14 14.12 -22.31
N ALA A 127 -9.47 14.06 -21.16
CA ALA A 127 -8.44 15.02 -20.81
C ALA A 127 -7.16 14.80 -21.65
N ASN A 128 -6.43 15.89 -21.92
CA ASN A 128 -5.19 15.81 -22.68
C ASN A 128 -4.12 15.04 -21.90
N PHE A 129 -3.66 13.92 -22.48
CA PHE A 129 -2.71 13.00 -21.82
C PHE A 129 -1.41 13.67 -21.37
N ARG A 130 -0.86 14.63 -22.17
CA ARG A 130 0.37 15.35 -21.82
C ARG A 130 0.18 16.22 -20.58
N THR A 131 -0.97 16.88 -20.47
CA THR A 131 -1.29 17.74 -19.32
C THR A 131 -1.51 16.91 -18.06
N VAL A 132 -2.22 15.79 -18.19
CA VAL A 132 -2.50 14.87 -17.07
C VAL A 132 -1.21 14.27 -16.51
N GLN A 133 -0.31 13.77 -17.37
CA GLN A 133 0.97 13.21 -16.97
C GLN A 133 1.86 14.25 -16.28
N LYS A 134 2.00 15.46 -16.86
CA LYS A 134 2.79 16.53 -16.26
C LYS A 134 2.25 16.96 -14.89
N LYS A 135 0.92 16.96 -14.73
CA LYS A 135 0.30 17.29 -13.44
C LYS A 135 0.60 16.22 -12.40
N ALA A 136 0.45 14.94 -12.73
CA ALA A 136 0.76 13.84 -11.84
C ALA A 136 2.20 13.90 -11.35
N ILE A 137 3.18 14.07 -12.26
CA ILE A 137 4.61 14.19 -11.91
C ILE A 137 4.85 15.38 -10.96
N LYS A 138 4.25 16.54 -11.23
CA LYS A 138 4.41 17.72 -10.35
C LYS A 138 3.84 17.52 -8.96
N ASP A 139 2.73 16.79 -8.84
CA ASP A 139 2.10 16.51 -7.56
C ASP A 139 2.94 15.51 -6.75
N ASP A 140 3.56 14.51 -7.41
CA ASP A 140 4.51 13.58 -6.81
C ASP A 140 5.81 14.27 -6.38
N GLU A 141 6.38 15.15 -7.22
CA GLU A 141 7.59 15.92 -6.89
C GLU A 141 7.40 16.83 -5.67
N LYS A 142 6.23 17.46 -5.53
CA LYS A 142 5.92 18.30 -4.36
C LYS A 142 5.91 17.49 -3.07
N LEU A 143 5.35 16.29 -3.11
CA LEU A 143 5.33 15.39 -1.97
C LEU A 143 6.72 14.84 -1.65
N ALA A 144 7.49 14.44 -2.67
CA ALA A 144 8.86 13.98 -2.51
C ALA A 144 9.74 15.04 -1.85
N LYS A 145 9.69 16.30 -2.33
CA LYS A 145 10.42 17.44 -1.72
C LYS A 145 10.00 17.71 -0.29
N GLY A 146 8.72 17.58 0.03
CA GLY A 146 8.22 17.69 1.39
C GLY A 146 8.78 16.60 2.31
N LEU A 147 8.89 15.37 1.82
CA LEU A 147 9.49 14.25 2.56
C LEU A 147 11.00 14.39 2.70
N GLU A 148 11.72 14.81 1.65
CA GLU A 148 13.16 15.11 1.70
C GLU A 148 13.46 16.15 2.77
N GLY A 149 12.76 17.28 2.78
CA GLY A 149 12.93 18.32 3.79
C GLY A 149 12.63 17.84 5.22
N PHE A 150 11.66 16.93 5.39
CA PHE A 150 11.39 16.32 6.69
C PHE A 150 12.51 15.38 7.12
N ILE A 151 13.03 14.55 6.20
CA ILE A 151 14.15 13.64 6.46
C ILE A 151 15.42 14.42 6.79
N GLU A 152 15.75 15.45 6.02
CA GLU A 152 16.90 16.31 6.28
C GLU A 152 16.83 16.97 7.66
N LYS A 153 15.66 17.49 8.02
CA LYS A 153 15.43 18.07 9.35
C LYS A 153 15.61 17.03 10.46
N THR A 154 15.04 15.83 10.29
CA THR A 154 15.16 14.75 11.28
C THR A 154 16.61 14.29 11.41
N ILE A 155 17.34 14.12 10.30
CA ILE A 155 18.75 13.73 10.32
C ILE A 155 19.57 14.82 11.01
N SER A 156 19.35 16.10 10.70
CA SER A 156 20.08 17.21 11.34
C SER A 156 19.83 17.27 12.86
N GLU A 157 18.60 17.05 13.30
CA GLU A 157 18.27 16.94 14.72
C GLU A 157 18.96 15.74 15.40
N TYR A 158 19.01 14.58 14.74
CA TYR A 158 19.71 13.40 15.24
C TYR A 158 21.22 13.58 15.33
N VAL A 159 21.83 14.20 14.29
CA VAL A 159 23.27 14.50 14.27
C VAL A 159 23.64 15.44 15.41
N VAL A 160 22.84 16.49 15.63
CA VAL A 160 23.08 17.44 16.74
C VAL A 160 22.97 16.77 18.11
N VAL A 161 22.06 15.83 18.28
CA VAL A 161 21.92 15.06 19.55
C VAL A 161 23.10 14.12 19.74
N THR A 162 23.50 13.36 18.72
CA THR A 162 24.65 12.45 18.80
C THR A 162 25.95 13.17 19.01
N ASP A 163 26.17 14.32 18.39
CA ASP A 163 27.37 15.14 18.61
C ASP A 163 27.43 15.68 20.05
N LYS A 164 26.30 16.12 20.62
CA LYS A 164 26.25 16.56 22.02
C LYS A 164 26.51 15.42 23.00
N GLU A 165 25.97 14.23 22.76
CA GLU A 165 26.22 13.04 23.59
C GLU A 165 27.68 12.57 23.50
N ASN A 166 28.23 12.52 22.29
CA ASN A 166 29.62 12.16 22.06
C ASN A 166 30.57 13.19 22.68
N HIS A 167 30.26 14.48 22.61
CA HIS A 167 31.06 15.52 23.25
C HIS A 167 31.02 15.41 24.78
N LYS A 168 29.86 15.09 25.35
CA LYS A 168 29.70 14.85 26.79
C LYS A 168 30.48 13.62 27.25
N LEU A 169 30.45 12.52 26.50
CA LEU A 169 31.23 11.32 26.77
C LEU A 169 32.74 11.57 26.69
N MET A 170 33.20 12.38 25.72
CA MET A 170 34.60 12.79 25.62
C MET A 170 35.04 13.59 26.83
N LEU A 171 34.25 14.53 27.32
CA LEU A 171 34.56 15.33 28.49
C LEU A 171 34.64 14.46 29.77
N GLU A 172 33.70 13.52 29.94
CA GLU A 172 33.73 12.58 31.04
C GLU A 172 34.98 11.67 31.04
N HIS A 173 35.45 11.26 29.85
CA HIS A 173 36.70 10.46 29.72
C HIS A 173 37.94 11.29 30.03
N ILE A 174 37.97 12.56 29.72
CA ILE A 174 39.09 13.47 30.04
C ILE A 174 39.15 13.75 31.54
N GLU A 175 37.98 13.90 32.19
CA GLU A 175 37.93 14.12 33.66
C GLU A 175 38.31 12.86 34.46
N LYS A 176 38.01 11.64 33.97
CA LYS A 176 38.39 10.39 34.59
C LYS A 176 39.84 9.96 34.34
N GLY A 177 40.52 10.60 33.43
CA GLY A 177 41.95 10.37 33.09
C GLY A 177 42.93 11.24 33.82
N LYS A 178 42.48 12.06 34.79
CA LYS A 178 43.30 12.72 35.80
C LYS A 178 43.18 11.99 37.13
#